data_7e6f16bf68b15ebc0ce4a75ee9c0cd31
#
_entry.id   7e6f16bf68b15ebc0ce4a75ee9c0cd31
#
_cell.length_a   1.000
_cell.length_b   1.000
_cell.length_c   1.000
_cell.angle_alpha   90.00
_cell.angle_beta   90.00
_cell.angle_gamma   90.00
#
_symmetry.space_group_name_H-M   'P 1'
#
loop_
_entity.id
_entity.type
_entity.pdbx_description
1 polymer ?
#
loop_
_entity_poly.entity_id
_entity_poly.type
_entity_poly.pdbx_seq_one_letter_code
_entity_poly.pdbx_strand_id
1 'polypeptide(L)'
;PKEVYEVDRECLFGLITDPSVLVGVRKTRMGGQLGQSRYADIDAVTLELDRARTIMRGLGCVIINTKDRAIEETAQEILRHYNAAFPRIPSPHGSFVLPV
;
A
#
# COMPACT_ATOMS: atom_id res chain seq x y z
N PRO A 1 -1.31 0.70 -14.14
CA PRO A 1 -0.45 0.21 -15.22
C PRO A 1 -0.62 -1.29 -15.44
N LYS A 2 -0.51 -1.73 -16.66
CA LYS A 2 -0.70 -3.15 -17.00
C LYS A 2 0.33 -4.06 -16.35
N GLU A 3 1.50 -3.54 -16.04
CA GLU A 3 2.58 -4.29 -15.39
C GLU A 3 2.15 -4.85 -14.03
N VAL A 4 1.19 -4.22 -13.37
CA VAL A 4 0.63 -4.69 -12.10
C VAL A 4 0.02 -6.08 -12.24
N TYR A 5 -0.55 -6.39 -13.39
CA TYR A 5 -1.18 -7.69 -13.65
C TYR A 5 -0.17 -8.79 -13.98
N GLU A 6 1.08 -8.41 -14.23
CA GLU A 6 2.15 -9.33 -14.58
C GLU A 6 3.01 -9.72 -13.36
N VAL A 7 2.86 -9.00 -12.25
CA VAL A 7 3.62 -9.27 -11.02
C VAL A 7 2.98 -10.42 -10.27
N ASP A 8 3.82 -11.26 -9.66
CA ASP A 8 3.36 -12.31 -8.75
C ASP A 8 2.56 -11.66 -7.63
N ARG A 9 1.31 -12.09 -7.42
CA ARG A 9 0.44 -11.49 -6.40
C ARG A 9 1.02 -11.59 -4.99
N GLU A 10 1.90 -12.55 -4.73
CA GLU A 10 2.55 -12.69 -3.43
C GLU A 10 3.60 -11.59 -3.18
N CYS A 11 4.00 -10.86 -4.23
CA CYS A 11 4.88 -9.71 -4.17
C CYS A 11 4.12 -8.39 -4.31
N LEU A 12 2.79 -8.43 -4.37
CA LEU A 12 1.96 -7.27 -4.63
C LEU A 12 1.19 -6.90 -3.36
N PHE A 13 1.34 -5.67 -2.93
CA PHE A 13 0.69 -5.17 -1.72
C PHE A 13 -0.10 -3.90 -2.04
N GLY A 14 -1.34 -3.84 -1.55
CA GLY A 14 -2.16 -2.66 -1.66
C GLY A 14 -2.16 -1.89 -0.35
N LEU A 15 -1.83 -0.62 -0.39
CA LEU A 15 -1.85 0.23 0.79
C LEU A 15 -3.07 1.12 0.75
N ILE A 16 -3.87 1.09 1.80
CA ILE A 16 -5.05 1.94 1.93
C ILE A 16 -4.98 2.72 3.23
N THR A 17 -5.74 3.80 3.29
CA THR A 17 -5.88 4.60 4.49
C THR A 17 -7.29 5.15 4.57
N ASP A 18 -7.60 5.87 5.64
CA ASP A 18 -8.87 6.55 5.80
C ASP A 18 -8.94 7.73 4.81
N PRO A 19 -10.08 7.96 4.14
CA PRO A 19 -10.22 9.09 3.21
C PRO A 19 -9.87 10.43 3.84
N SER A 20 -10.23 10.67 5.09
CA SER A 20 -9.94 11.94 5.75
C SER A 20 -8.44 12.16 5.95
N VAL A 21 -7.69 11.09 6.21
CA VAL A 21 -6.24 11.16 6.34
C VAL A 21 -5.62 11.53 4.99
N LEU A 22 -6.06 10.88 3.93
CA LEU A 22 -5.53 11.15 2.59
C LEU A 22 -5.85 12.57 2.14
N VAL A 23 -7.07 13.05 2.42
CA VAL A 23 -7.45 14.44 2.15
C VAL A 23 -6.51 15.40 2.87
N GLY A 24 -6.22 15.15 4.16
CA GLY A 24 -5.32 15.99 4.94
C GLY A 24 -3.92 16.04 4.34
N VAL A 25 -3.38 14.89 3.94
CA VAL A 25 -2.05 14.82 3.30
C VAL A 25 -2.03 15.60 1.99
N ARG A 26 -3.05 15.43 1.16
CA ARG A 26 -3.12 16.11 -0.14
C ARG A 26 -3.28 17.62 0.02
N LYS A 27 -4.06 18.06 1.01
CA LYS A 27 -4.19 19.49 1.32
C LYS A 27 -2.85 20.10 1.71
N THR A 28 -2.09 19.41 2.53
CA THR A 28 -0.76 19.86 2.94
C THR A 28 0.16 20.02 1.73
N ARG A 29 0.13 19.04 0.81
CA ARG A 29 0.97 19.10 -0.41
C ARG A 29 0.58 20.22 -1.34
N MET A 30 -0.71 20.54 -1.41
CA MET A 30 -1.20 21.60 -2.28
C MET A 30 -0.94 22.99 -1.72
N GLY A 31 -0.66 23.11 -0.44
CA GLY A 31 -0.50 24.40 0.22
C GLY A 31 -1.78 25.19 0.17
N GLY A 32 -1.74 26.40 -0.36
CA GLY A 32 -2.89 27.28 -0.46
C GLY A 32 -3.73 27.09 -1.72
N GLN A 33 -3.43 26.11 -2.55
CA GLN A 33 -4.10 25.91 -3.84
C GLN A 33 -5.22 24.86 -3.75
N LEU A 34 -6.04 24.96 -2.72
CA LEU A 34 -7.12 24.01 -2.48
C LEU A 34 -8.30 24.21 -3.43
N GLY A 35 -8.83 25.38 -3.43
CA GLY A 35 -9.92 25.81 -4.30
C GLY A 35 -10.93 24.71 -4.61
N GLN A 36 -11.19 24.49 -5.88
CA GLN A 36 -12.17 23.55 -6.39
C GLN A 36 -11.55 22.19 -6.74
N SER A 37 -10.32 21.92 -6.33
CA SER A 37 -9.64 20.70 -6.70
C SER A 37 -10.33 19.45 -6.12
N ARG A 38 -10.62 18.48 -6.98
CA ARG A 38 -11.16 17.20 -6.56
C ARG A 38 -10.08 16.29 -5.95
N TYR A 39 -8.81 16.65 -6.12
CA TYR A 39 -7.69 15.89 -5.57
C TYR A 39 -7.78 15.75 -4.04
N ALA A 40 -8.29 16.78 -3.36
CA ALA A 40 -8.44 16.80 -1.91
C ALA A 40 -9.92 16.90 -1.47
N ASP A 41 -10.87 16.53 -2.34
CA ASP A 41 -12.29 16.48 -1.99
C ASP A 41 -12.63 15.13 -1.37
N ILE A 42 -13.25 15.14 -0.19
CA ILE A 42 -13.51 13.92 0.58
C ILE A 42 -14.38 12.92 -0.19
N ASP A 43 -15.38 13.39 -0.90
CA ASP A 43 -16.26 12.47 -1.65
C ASP A 43 -15.54 11.85 -2.82
N ALA A 44 -14.73 12.62 -3.55
CA ALA A 44 -13.95 12.12 -4.65
C ALA A 44 -12.87 11.14 -4.17
N VAL A 45 -12.22 11.44 -3.04
CA VAL A 45 -11.21 10.58 -2.45
C VAL A 45 -11.82 9.27 -1.96
N THR A 46 -13.00 9.33 -1.34
CA THR A 46 -13.70 8.13 -0.89
C THR A 46 -13.99 7.20 -2.07
N LEU A 47 -14.50 7.75 -3.18
CA LEU A 47 -14.77 6.98 -4.37
C LEU A 47 -13.50 6.38 -4.98
N GLU A 48 -12.42 7.17 -5.01
CA GLU A 48 -11.11 6.73 -5.48
C GLU A 48 -10.61 5.53 -4.68
N LEU A 49 -10.71 5.59 -3.33
CA LEU A 49 -10.29 4.50 -2.46
C LEU A 49 -11.15 3.25 -2.62
N ASP A 50 -12.46 3.43 -2.81
CA ASP A 50 -13.35 2.29 -3.06
C ASP A 50 -13.01 1.58 -4.36
N ARG A 51 -12.71 2.34 -5.41
CA ARG A 51 -12.26 1.79 -6.69
C ARG A 51 -10.92 1.07 -6.55
N ALA A 52 -9.99 1.66 -5.79
CA ALA A 52 -8.70 1.04 -5.54
C ALA A 52 -8.86 -0.30 -4.82
N ARG A 53 -9.72 -0.37 -3.81
CA ARG A 53 -10.00 -1.62 -3.11
C ARG A 53 -10.56 -2.70 -4.04
N THR A 54 -11.47 -2.31 -4.93
CA THR A 54 -12.03 -3.25 -5.90
C THR A 54 -10.95 -3.82 -6.80
N ILE A 55 -10.05 -2.96 -7.29
CA ILE A 55 -8.92 -3.39 -8.12
C ILE A 55 -7.99 -4.32 -7.33
N MET A 56 -7.65 -3.95 -6.10
CA MET A 56 -6.76 -4.74 -5.25
C MET A 56 -7.32 -6.12 -4.96
N ARG A 57 -8.63 -6.22 -4.68
CA ARG A 57 -9.29 -7.50 -4.49
C ARG A 57 -9.26 -8.35 -5.75
N GLY A 58 -9.47 -7.73 -6.91
CA GLY A 58 -9.39 -8.43 -8.19
C GLY A 58 -7.99 -8.94 -8.48
N LEU A 59 -6.96 -8.24 -8.03
CA LEU A 59 -5.57 -8.66 -8.17
C LEU A 59 -5.18 -9.76 -7.16
N GLY A 60 -5.97 -9.95 -6.12
CA GLY A 60 -5.67 -10.94 -5.08
C GLY A 60 -4.47 -10.58 -4.21
N CYS A 61 -4.10 -9.31 -4.14
CA CYS A 61 -2.97 -8.87 -3.32
C CYS A 61 -3.37 -8.70 -1.85
N VAL A 62 -2.37 -8.64 -0.98
CA VAL A 62 -2.57 -8.34 0.44
C VAL A 62 -2.87 -6.85 0.57
N ILE A 63 -3.96 -6.51 1.25
CA ILE A 63 -4.36 -5.11 1.47
C ILE A 63 -4.00 -4.75 2.91
N ILE A 64 -3.22 -3.67 3.07
CA ILE A 64 -2.76 -3.21 4.37
C ILE A 64 -3.29 -1.80 4.62
N ASN A 65 -4.01 -1.64 5.74
CA ASN A 65 -4.47 -0.33 6.17
C ASN A 65 -3.35 0.38 6.93
N THR A 66 -2.92 1.52 6.42
CA THR A 66 -1.82 2.29 6.98
C THR A 66 -2.26 3.37 7.96
N LYS A 67 -3.57 3.50 8.21
CA LYS A 67 -4.08 4.51 9.13
C LYS A 67 -3.51 4.28 10.53
N ASP A 68 -3.03 5.38 11.15
CA ASP A 68 -2.47 5.38 12.50
C ASP A 68 -1.27 4.45 12.69
N ARG A 69 -0.59 4.12 11.61
CA ARG A 69 0.62 3.29 11.63
C ARG A 69 1.84 4.08 11.20
N ALA A 70 2.96 3.84 11.84
CA ALA A 70 4.24 4.34 11.39
C ALA A 70 4.68 3.59 10.12
N ILE A 71 5.55 4.22 9.35
CA ILE A 71 6.09 3.61 8.13
C ILE A 71 6.78 2.28 8.46
N GLU A 72 7.51 2.24 9.57
CA GLU A 72 8.23 1.03 10.00
C GLU A 72 7.29 -0.12 10.31
N GLU A 73 6.13 0.16 10.91
CA GLU A 73 5.13 -0.86 11.20
C GLU A 73 4.54 -1.45 9.93
N THR A 74 4.24 -0.59 8.96
CA THR A 74 3.74 -1.02 7.65
C THR A 74 4.79 -1.86 6.94
N ALA A 75 6.04 -1.41 6.95
CA ALA A 75 7.14 -2.15 6.31
C ALA A 75 7.33 -3.53 6.94
N GLN A 76 7.24 -3.63 8.26
CA GLN A 76 7.36 -4.91 8.95
C GLN A 76 6.22 -5.86 8.61
N GLU A 77 5.02 -5.34 8.47
CA GLU A 77 3.88 -6.17 8.07
C GLU A 77 4.06 -6.71 6.66
N ILE A 78 4.52 -5.87 5.73
CA ILE A 78 4.83 -6.29 4.36
C ILE A 78 5.89 -7.40 4.38
N LEU A 79 6.96 -7.20 5.13
CA LEU A 79 8.04 -8.19 5.23
C LEU A 79 7.54 -9.51 5.82
N ARG A 80 6.65 -9.46 6.79
CA ARG A 80 6.08 -10.66 7.39
C ARG A 80 5.31 -11.49 6.36
N HIS A 81 4.48 -10.83 5.54
CA HIS A 81 3.75 -11.50 4.47
C HIS A 81 4.69 -12.03 3.40
N TYR A 82 5.67 -11.23 3.00
CA TYR A 82 6.65 -11.64 2.01
C TYR A 82 7.45 -12.85 2.47
N ASN A 83 7.94 -12.84 3.71
CA ASN A 83 8.73 -13.93 4.25
C ASN A 83 7.92 -15.21 4.43
N ALA A 84 6.61 -15.11 4.67
CA ALA A 84 5.73 -16.28 4.74
C ALA A 84 5.57 -16.93 3.36
N ALA A 85 5.48 -16.10 2.30
CA ALA A 85 5.36 -16.59 0.93
C ALA A 85 6.69 -17.07 0.37
N PHE A 86 7.79 -16.41 0.74
CA PHE A 86 9.14 -16.70 0.26
C PHE A 86 10.09 -16.90 1.44
N PRO A 87 10.08 -18.09 2.07
CA PRO A 87 10.91 -18.33 3.25
C PRO A 87 12.39 -18.14 2.98
N ARG A 88 13.08 -17.53 3.94
CA ARG A 88 14.53 -17.34 3.84
C ARG A 88 15.25 -18.63 4.16
N ILE A 89 16.37 -18.84 3.48
CA ILE A 89 17.25 -19.97 3.73
C ILE A 89 18.42 -19.49 4.60
N PRO A 90 18.60 -20.04 5.83
CA PRO A 90 19.75 -19.65 6.65
C PRO A 90 21.06 -19.99 5.95
N SER A 91 22.02 -19.05 5.97
CA SER A 91 23.35 -19.33 5.46
C SER A 91 24.14 -20.14 6.49
N PRO A 92 25.25 -20.78 6.09
CA PRO A 92 26.12 -21.52 7.03
C PRO A 92 26.65 -20.67 8.18
N HIS A 93 26.64 -19.35 8.03
CA HIS A 93 27.13 -18.41 9.04
C HIS A 93 26.01 -17.77 9.86
N GLY A 94 24.79 -18.31 9.77
CA GLY A 94 23.65 -17.80 10.53
C GLY A 94 22.93 -16.61 9.92
N SER A 95 23.40 -16.09 8.80
CA SER A 95 22.68 -15.05 8.07
C SER A 95 21.62 -15.66 7.16
N PHE A 96 20.75 -14.83 6.61
CA PHE A 96 19.68 -15.28 5.73
C PHE A 96 19.90 -14.79 4.32
N VAL A 97 19.56 -15.64 3.36
CA VAL A 97 19.58 -15.28 1.95
C VAL A 97 18.13 -15.06 1.51
N LEU A 98 17.87 -13.89 0.91
CA LEU A 98 16.55 -13.62 0.35
C LEU A 98 16.42 -14.29 -1.01
N PRO A 99 15.26 -14.91 -1.29
CA PRO A 99 14.99 -15.39 -2.63
C PRO A 99 14.92 -14.21 -3.59
N VAL A 100 15.46 -14.38 -4.75
CA VAL A 100 15.56 -13.31 -5.75
C VAL A 100 14.46 -13.46 -6.79
#